data_510e42ad8c753b292af1a82f37277777
#
_entry.id   510e42ad8c753b292af1a82f37277777
#
_cell.length_a   1.000
_cell.length_b   1.000
_cell.length_c   1.000
_cell.angle_alpha   90.00
_cell.angle_beta   90.00
_cell.angle_gamma   90.00
#
_symmetry.space_group_name_H-M   'P 1'
#
loop_
_entity.id
_entity.type
_entity.pdbx_description
1 polymer ?
#
loop_
_entity_poly.entity_id
_entity_poly.type
_entity_poly.pdbx_seq_one_letter_code
_entity_poly.pdbx_strand_id
1 'polypeptide(L)'
;MIINRTWNRYKQCLEISYLDKEGNRQLYTKYIHHWKTYEYDDNGRYDCWNGRKCNKIYKDSKTYSPNEFDMLEYIFEMKNNLEEAKILEQLYQNNPIKLYTYDIETEVSDEFPDPTLAKQKVTSISLVGPDMSCYVMALKEMDAMQVARLRNRYIDFIKNNDFANQQLKKQIENGGKEPIVKYKAFKTEVELLEYWFTKIIPHITFLAGWNSYNFDRRYLVNRVKNLVGEQLLNKWIRQGSPTYSVGNARFISLGEGSVKIPIPMHMVELDYMLLVEKYEYAFRPYESYSLDWCGEHIVGANKIKYDGTLQQLYERDYEWYYYYNAIDSLIVQLIHQRTKCVKSPAAVGAQTLVGLQEAMGQIAMTTANLFRTFYEEGLHVVYDYDGINRNREDYEGAFCCAVPGLHQWTACFDFKSLYPTQIRTCNISFENQVHPPKIGPDSLGRYTTRDWYEEELEQFRKDPNYFVTLNNNVYRNDKDYAFKRMQEFNTKNRDKFKYLGQKIAAQMLSEIDRVIKLKESEI
;
A
#
# COMPACT_ATOMS: atom_id res chain seq x y z
N MET A 1 7.60 -13.07 3.01
CA MET A 1 7.02 -11.75 2.65
C MET A 1 6.83 -10.91 3.90
N ILE A 2 7.31 -9.67 3.89
CA ILE A 2 7.15 -8.74 5.02
C ILE A 2 5.67 -8.30 5.11
N ILE A 3 5.09 -8.46 6.30
CA ILE A 3 3.78 -7.89 6.65
C ILE A 3 3.99 -6.45 7.10
N ASN A 4 4.89 -6.26 8.07
CA ASN A 4 5.22 -4.96 8.63
C ASN A 4 6.62 -4.96 9.27
N ARG A 5 7.26 -3.79 9.35
CA ARG A 5 8.51 -3.60 10.07
C ARG A 5 8.46 -2.31 10.88
N THR A 6 9.07 -2.32 12.05
CA THR A 6 9.09 -1.14 12.92
C THR A 6 10.27 -1.15 13.88
N TRP A 7 10.70 0.04 14.26
CA TRP A 7 11.57 0.25 15.39
C TRP A 7 10.75 0.44 16.67
N ASN A 8 10.89 -0.50 17.60
CA ASN A 8 10.29 -0.36 18.91
C ASN A 8 11.25 0.40 19.84
N ARG A 9 11.02 1.71 19.97
CA ARG A 9 11.88 2.59 20.77
C ARG A 9 11.95 2.21 22.25
N TYR A 10 10.85 1.70 22.80
CA TYR A 10 10.79 1.32 24.22
C TYR A 10 11.61 0.07 24.52
N LYS A 11 11.56 -0.89 23.63
CA LYS A 11 12.33 -2.14 23.74
C LYS A 11 13.72 -2.05 23.11
N GLN A 12 14.01 -1.00 22.37
CA GLN A 12 15.24 -0.84 21.57
C GLN A 12 15.48 -2.03 20.63
N CYS A 13 14.45 -2.43 19.92
CA CYS A 13 14.55 -3.54 18.99
C CYS A 13 13.87 -3.25 17.67
N LEU A 14 14.44 -3.79 16.59
CA LEU A 14 13.80 -3.91 15.29
C LEU A 14 12.85 -5.11 15.34
N GLU A 15 11.60 -4.88 14.99
CA GLU A 15 10.57 -5.91 14.90
C GLU A 15 10.12 -6.03 13.44
N ILE A 16 10.20 -7.24 12.88
CA ILE A 16 9.74 -7.55 11.52
C ILE A 16 8.70 -8.66 11.61
N SER A 17 7.46 -8.34 11.29
CA SER A 17 6.39 -9.33 11.13
C SER A 17 6.38 -9.81 9.68
N TYR A 18 6.40 -11.10 9.44
CA TYR A 18 6.48 -11.67 8.10
C TYR A 18 5.76 -13.02 8.00
N LEU A 19 5.53 -13.46 6.76
CA LEU A 19 5.11 -14.82 6.47
C LEU A 19 6.34 -15.68 6.13
N ASP A 20 6.43 -16.84 6.77
CA ASP A 20 7.39 -17.87 6.38
C ASP A 20 6.99 -18.53 5.05
N LYS A 21 7.79 -19.48 4.56
CA LYS A 21 7.55 -20.17 3.29
C LYS A 21 6.26 -21.02 3.28
N GLU A 22 5.79 -21.44 4.46
CA GLU A 22 4.53 -22.15 4.65
C GLU A 22 3.32 -21.19 4.74
N GLY A 23 3.56 -19.88 4.80
CA GLY A 23 2.54 -18.85 4.96
C GLY A 23 2.09 -18.61 6.40
N ASN A 24 2.84 -19.10 7.39
CA ASN A 24 2.56 -18.83 8.79
C ASN A 24 3.17 -17.49 9.21
N ARG A 25 2.50 -16.81 10.11
CA ARG A 25 3.00 -15.55 10.68
C ARG A 25 4.16 -15.79 11.62
N GLN A 26 5.22 -15.04 11.40
CA GLN A 26 6.42 -15.03 12.20
C GLN A 26 6.74 -13.61 12.67
N LEU A 27 7.48 -13.51 13.77
CA LEU A 27 8.00 -12.25 14.27
C LEU A 27 9.50 -12.41 14.50
N TYR A 28 10.29 -11.63 13.76
CA TYR A 28 11.71 -11.46 14.04
C TYR A 28 11.89 -10.23 14.92
N THR A 29 12.66 -10.38 16.01
CA THR A 29 12.99 -9.30 16.93
C THR A 29 14.50 -9.26 17.14
N LYS A 30 15.09 -8.09 16.88
CA LYS A 30 16.52 -7.85 17.09
C LYS A 30 16.75 -6.63 17.96
N TYR A 31 17.40 -6.85 19.10
CA TYR A 31 17.86 -5.76 19.97
C TYR A 31 19.09 -5.12 19.36
N ILE A 32 19.05 -3.80 19.17
CA ILE A 32 20.12 -3.02 18.53
C ILE A 32 20.47 -1.87 19.46
N HIS A 33 21.67 -1.89 20.02
CA HIS A 33 22.13 -0.86 20.95
C HIS A 33 22.71 0.35 20.23
N HIS A 34 23.31 0.14 19.08
CA HIS A 34 23.88 1.21 18.27
C HIS A 34 23.49 1.00 16.82
N TRP A 35 22.85 2.02 16.23
CA TRP A 35 22.50 2.02 14.83
C TRP A 35 23.66 2.54 13.99
N LYS A 36 24.01 1.81 12.96
CA LYS A 36 24.90 2.26 11.91
C LYS A 36 24.12 3.20 11.00
N THR A 37 24.69 4.38 10.78
CA THR A 37 24.16 5.39 9.85
C THR A 37 25.30 6.18 9.24
N TYR A 38 25.00 7.15 8.38
CA TYR A 38 26.02 7.92 7.66
C TYR A 38 25.77 9.42 7.83
N GLU A 39 26.86 10.18 7.89
CA GLU A 39 26.82 11.65 7.89
C GLU A 39 27.76 12.20 6.81
N TYR A 40 27.35 13.29 6.15
CA TYR A 40 28.18 13.94 5.13
C TYR A 40 29.46 14.47 5.75
N ASP A 41 30.57 14.19 5.06
CA ASP A 41 31.89 14.68 5.38
C ASP A 41 32.69 14.79 4.07
N ASP A 42 33.14 15.97 3.70
CA ASP A 42 33.86 16.20 2.42
C ASP A 42 35.18 15.40 2.34
N ASN A 43 35.74 15.00 3.50
CA ASN A 43 36.90 14.11 3.61
C ASN A 43 36.51 12.67 3.97
N GLY A 44 35.22 12.31 3.86
CA GLY A 44 34.69 11.01 4.22
C GLY A 44 35.28 9.86 3.40
N ARG A 45 35.29 8.70 4.01
CA ARG A 45 35.86 7.46 3.41
C ARG A 45 34.93 6.80 2.39
N TYR A 46 33.63 7.10 2.45
CA TYR A 46 32.62 6.41 1.66
C TYR A 46 31.99 7.36 0.65
N ASP A 47 31.60 6.79 -0.49
CA ASP A 47 30.88 7.52 -1.53
C ASP A 47 29.38 7.49 -1.30
N CYS A 48 28.71 8.63 -1.45
CA CYS A 48 27.27 8.72 -1.42
C CYS A 48 26.68 8.68 -2.84
N TRP A 49 25.44 8.29 -2.92
CA TRP A 49 24.65 8.20 -4.16
C TRP A 49 24.66 9.50 -4.99
N ASN A 50 24.79 10.64 -4.33
CA ASN A 50 24.78 11.98 -4.94
C ASN A 50 26.18 12.54 -5.23
N GLY A 51 27.21 11.70 -5.23
CA GLY A 51 28.60 12.08 -5.51
C GLY A 51 29.34 12.79 -4.35
N ARG A 52 28.68 13.00 -3.20
CA ARG A 52 29.34 13.51 -1.98
C ARG A 52 30.06 12.39 -1.24
N LYS A 53 30.89 12.78 -0.29
CA LYS A 53 31.53 11.85 0.64
C LYS A 53 30.79 11.81 1.97
N CYS A 54 30.92 10.69 2.68
CA CYS A 54 30.38 10.52 4.03
C CYS A 54 31.26 9.64 4.90
N ASN A 55 30.99 9.68 6.20
CA ASN A 55 31.57 8.77 7.18
C ASN A 55 30.47 7.92 7.81
N LYS A 56 30.82 6.66 8.09
CA LYS A 56 30.01 5.75 8.88
C LYS A 56 30.10 6.16 10.34
N ILE A 57 28.96 6.29 10.98
CA ILE A 57 28.84 6.59 12.41
C ILE A 57 27.91 5.61 13.11
N TYR A 58 28.02 5.53 14.42
CA TYR A 58 27.16 4.69 15.26
C TYR A 58 26.44 5.56 16.28
N LYS A 59 25.10 5.53 16.25
CA LYS A 59 24.26 6.33 17.16
C LYS A 59 23.58 5.42 18.20
N ASP A 60 23.59 5.85 19.46
CA ASP A 60 22.96 5.13 20.56
C ASP A 60 21.43 5.05 20.36
N SER A 61 20.89 3.85 20.40
CA SER A 61 19.46 3.56 20.20
C SER A 61 18.53 4.16 21.27
N LYS A 62 19.08 4.60 22.39
CA LYS A 62 18.29 5.31 23.42
C LYS A 62 17.92 6.72 23.00
N THR A 63 18.78 7.37 22.23
CA THR A 63 18.63 8.76 21.80
C THR A 63 18.31 8.88 20.32
N TYR A 64 18.69 7.90 19.51
CA TYR A 64 18.50 7.88 18.08
C TYR A 64 17.36 6.94 17.68
N SER A 65 16.47 7.41 16.82
CA SER A 65 15.47 6.59 16.13
C SER A 65 15.93 6.35 14.69
N PRO A 66 16.13 5.10 14.27
CA PRO A 66 16.59 4.80 12.92
C PRO A 66 15.57 5.28 11.89
N ASN A 67 16.07 5.77 10.79
CA ASN A 67 15.27 6.06 9.61
C ASN A 67 15.03 4.79 8.77
N GLU A 68 14.30 4.92 7.68
CA GLU A 68 13.97 3.80 6.81
C GLU A 68 15.21 3.17 6.17
N PHE A 69 16.20 3.97 5.79
CA PHE A 69 17.43 3.48 5.15
C PHE A 69 18.31 2.68 6.12
N ASP A 70 18.41 3.13 7.38
CA ASP A 70 19.13 2.38 8.41
C ASP A 70 18.52 0.98 8.61
N MET A 71 17.18 0.90 8.64
CA MET A 71 16.47 -0.38 8.79
C MET A 71 16.63 -1.26 7.55
N LEU A 72 16.57 -0.70 6.35
CA LEU A 72 16.78 -1.43 5.09
C LEU A 72 18.22 -1.95 4.99
N GLU A 73 19.21 -1.13 5.32
CA GLU A 73 20.62 -1.54 5.30
C GLU A 73 20.85 -2.70 6.27
N TYR A 74 20.30 -2.61 7.49
CA TYR A 74 20.34 -3.72 8.43
C TYR A 74 19.77 -5.01 7.83
N ILE A 75 18.59 -4.94 7.19
CA ILE A 75 17.96 -6.10 6.57
C ILE A 75 18.85 -6.68 5.45
N PHE A 76 19.47 -5.83 4.61
CA PHE A 76 20.39 -6.31 3.58
C PHE A 76 21.66 -6.96 4.16
N GLU A 77 22.12 -6.50 5.32
CA GLU A 77 23.27 -7.08 6.03
C GLU A 77 22.96 -8.41 6.75
N MET A 78 21.69 -8.76 6.94
CA MET A 78 21.28 -10.06 7.51
C MET A 78 21.90 -11.25 6.75
N LYS A 79 22.23 -11.10 5.46
CA LYS A 79 22.95 -12.12 4.67
C LYS A 79 24.31 -12.51 5.24
N ASN A 80 24.92 -11.65 6.06
CA ASN A 80 26.25 -11.88 6.64
C ASN A 80 26.21 -12.78 7.88
N ASN A 81 25.02 -13.09 8.41
CA ASN A 81 24.81 -13.99 9.53
C ASN A 81 23.96 -15.18 9.09
N LEU A 82 24.40 -16.42 9.34
CA LEU A 82 23.77 -17.63 8.84
C LEU A 82 22.29 -17.78 9.27
N GLU A 83 21.99 -17.48 10.52
CA GLU A 83 20.61 -17.59 11.03
C GLU A 83 19.71 -16.46 10.49
N GLU A 84 20.24 -15.25 10.40
CA GLU A 84 19.51 -14.10 9.85
C GLU A 84 19.33 -14.24 8.32
N ALA A 85 20.29 -14.84 7.62
CA ALA A 85 20.18 -15.12 6.18
C ALA A 85 19.00 -16.05 5.85
N LYS A 86 18.69 -17.04 6.71
CA LYS A 86 17.51 -17.89 6.55
C LYS A 86 16.20 -17.11 6.69
N ILE A 87 16.18 -16.10 7.56
CA ILE A 87 15.04 -15.21 7.71
C ILE A 87 14.93 -14.31 6.49
N LEU A 88 16.05 -13.70 6.06
CA LEU A 88 16.09 -12.85 4.87
C LEU A 88 15.55 -13.58 3.63
N GLU A 89 15.89 -14.85 3.43
CA GLU A 89 15.35 -15.66 2.34
C GLU A 89 13.81 -15.74 2.40
N GLN A 90 13.24 -15.89 3.58
CA GLN A 90 11.79 -15.92 3.77
C GLN A 90 11.13 -14.56 3.52
N LEU A 91 11.84 -13.46 3.81
CA LEU A 91 11.32 -12.11 3.53
C LEU A 91 11.11 -11.87 2.03
N TYR A 92 11.93 -12.48 1.17
CA TYR A 92 11.79 -12.40 -0.30
C TYR A 92 10.70 -13.31 -0.88
N GLN A 93 10.06 -14.17 -0.07
CA GLN A 93 9.02 -15.06 -0.57
C GLN A 93 7.75 -14.29 -0.96
N ASN A 94 7.15 -14.66 -2.08
CA ASN A 94 5.84 -14.18 -2.50
C ASN A 94 4.79 -15.23 -2.09
N ASN A 95 4.28 -15.10 -0.87
CA ASN A 95 3.32 -16.05 -0.30
C ASN A 95 1.91 -15.84 -0.86
N PRO A 96 1.08 -16.89 -0.90
CA PRO A 96 -0.34 -16.75 -1.16
C PRO A 96 -1.01 -15.85 -0.12
N ILE A 97 -1.80 -14.90 -0.60
CA ILE A 97 -2.54 -13.97 0.26
C ILE A 97 -3.91 -14.56 0.58
N LYS A 98 -4.11 -14.93 1.84
CA LYS A 98 -5.42 -15.34 2.37
C LYS A 98 -6.16 -14.10 2.85
N LEU A 99 -6.84 -13.42 1.92
CA LEU A 99 -7.57 -12.19 2.20
C LEU A 99 -8.94 -12.51 2.80
N TYR A 100 -9.25 -11.86 3.92
CA TYR A 100 -10.59 -11.78 4.48
C TYR A 100 -11.21 -10.45 4.08
N THR A 101 -12.51 -10.46 3.82
CA THR A 101 -13.25 -9.23 3.49
C THR A 101 -14.33 -8.97 4.52
N TYR A 102 -14.57 -7.70 4.82
CA TYR A 102 -15.53 -7.30 5.85
C TYR A 102 -16.33 -6.07 5.42
N ASP A 103 -17.46 -5.91 6.05
CA ASP A 103 -18.34 -4.77 5.91
C ASP A 103 -19.09 -4.54 7.22
N ILE A 104 -19.44 -3.28 7.51
CA ILE A 104 -20.18 -2.91 8.71
C ILE A 104 -21.52 -2.27 8.37
N GLU A 105 -22.50 -2.49 9.25
CA GLU A 105 -23.75 -1.77 9.19
C GLU A 105 -23.97 -0.97 10.48
N THR A 106 -24.56 0.21 10.34
CA THR A 106 -24.85 1.10 11.46
C THR A 106 -26.32 1.42 11.56
N GLU A 107 -26.78 1.86 12.73
CA GLU A 107 -28.09 2.48 12.83
C GLU A 107 -28.15 3.67 11.86
N VAL A 108 -29.26 3.80 11.16
CA VAL A 108 -29.52 4.94 10.27
C VAL A 108 -30.43 5.90 11.03
N SER A 109 -29.93 7.10 11.26
CA SER A 109 -30.74 8.24 11.71
C SER A 109 -31.12 9.11 10.52
N ASP A 110 -31.71 10.26 10.76
CA ASP A 110 -32.04 11.24 9.70
C ASP A 110 -30.78 11.78 8.97
N GLU A 111 -29.60 11.61 9.57
CA GLU A 111 -28.30 11.98 9.00
C GLU A 111 -27.53 10.73 8.59
N PHE A 112 -26.85 10.81 7.43
CA PHE A 112 -25.91 9.75 7.00
C PHE A 112 -24.78 9.57 8.03
N PRO A 113 -24.40 8.34 8.38
CA PRO A 113 -23.36 8.09 9.39
C PRO A 113 -22.01 8.69 9.00
N ASP A 114 -21.54 9.68 9.78
CA ASP A 114 -20.23 10.29 9.59
C ASP A 114 -19.14 9.44 10.28
N PRO A 115 -18.18 8.88 9.54
CA PRO A 115 -17.13 8.04 10.10
C PRO A 115 -16.15 8.80 11.02
N THR A 116 -16.10 10.13 10.94
CA THR A 116 -15.29 10.95 11.86
C THR A 116 -15.96 11.08 13.21
N LEU A 117 -17.25 11.33 13.22
CA LEU A 117 -18.04 11.50 14.43
C LEU A 117 -18.47 10.15 15.04
N ALA A 118 -18.75 9.16 14.21
CA ALA A 118 -19.15 7.80 14.58
C ALA A 118 -20.20 7.75 15.70
N LYS A 119 -21.31 8.49 15.53
CA LYS A 119 -22.34 8.65 16.58
C LYS A 119 -23.29 7.46 16.66
N GLN A 120 -23.67 6.89 15.52
CA GLN A 120 -24.66 5.81 15.44
C GLN A 120 -24.02 4.48 15.87
N LYS A 121 -24.86 3.55 16.38
CA LYS A 121 -24.38 2.22 16.78
C LYS A 121 -24.00 1.38 15.58
N VAL A 122 -22.94 0.60 15.71
CA VAL A 122 -22.64 -0.51 14.82
C VAL A 122 -23.60 -1.66 15.15
N THR A 123 -24.42 -2.02 14.21
CA THR A 123 -25.48 -3.04 14.37
C THR A 123 -25.04 -4.43 13.95
N SER A 124 -24.12 -4.51 12.96
CA SER A 124 -23.49 -5.75 12.53
C SER A 124 -22.12 -5.52 11.90
N ILE A 125 -21.33 -6.59 11.95
CA ILE A 125 -20.07 -6.74 11.21
C ILE A 125 -20.12 -8.08 10.53
N SER A 126 -19.96 -8.12 9.21
CA SER A 126 -19.80 -9.36 8.46
C SER A 126 -18.36 -9.57 8.06
N LEU A 127 -17.90 -10.82 8.06
CA LEU A 127 -16.54 -11.21 7.67
C LEU A 127 -16.61 -12.42 6.76
N VAL A 128 -16.03 -12.34 5.58
CA VAL A 128 -15.97 -13.44 4.61
C VAL A 128 -14.53 -13.88 4.40
N GLY A 129 -14.29 -15.17 4.50
CA GLY A 129 -12.99 -15.79 4.31
C GLY A 129 -12.66 -16.14 2.86
N PRO A 130 -11.41 -16.54 2.59
CA PRO A 130 -10.97 -16.97 1.25
C PRO A 130 -11.76 -18.14 0.66
N ASP A 131 -12.36 -18.95 1.51
CA ASP A 131 -13.23 -20.08 1.18
C ASP A 131 -14.70 -19.71 1.02
N MET A 132 -15.01 -18.41 0.99
CA MET A 132 -16.36 -17.86 0.97
C MET A 132 -17.20 -18.18 2.22
N SER A 133 -16.62 -18.75 3.28
CA SER A 133 -17.32 -18.87 4.57
C SER A 133 -17.57 -17.49 5.18
N CYS A 134 -18.76 -17.30 5.74
CA CYS A 134 -19.18 -16.01 6.29
C CYS A 134 -19.39 -16.11 7.81
N TYR A 135 -19.00 -15.05 8.52
CA TYR A 135 -19.29 -14.87 9.92
C TYR A 135 -19.99 -13.54 10.15
N VAL A 136 -21.25 -13.59 10.52
CA VAL A 136 -22.07 -12.43 10.86
C VAL A 136 -22.10 -12.25 12.37
N MET A 137 -21.65 -11.11 12.83
CA MET A 137 -21.65 -10.67 14.23
C MET A 137 -22.63 -9.50 14.37
N ALA A 138 -23.64 -9.62 15.23
CA ALA A 138 -24.77 -8.69 15.22
C ALA A 138 -25.38 -8.44 16.62
N LEU A 139 -26.22 -7.42 16.73
CA LEU A 139 -26.84 -7.05 18.02
C LEU A 139 -28.17 -7.75 18.31
N LYS A 140 -28.94 -8.16 17.28
CA LYS A 140 -30.22 -8.86 17.51
C LYS A 140 -30.00 -10.37 17.50
N GLU A 141 -30.68 -11.08 18.39
CA GLU A 141 -30.67 -12.55 18.43
C GLU A 141 -31.46 -13.12 17.25
N MET A 142 -31.02 -14.22 16.70
CA MET A 142 -31.72 -15.05 15.74
C MET A 142 -31.91 -16.46 16.30
N ASP A 143 -33.07 -17.01 16.10
CA ASP A 143 -33.32 -18.42 16.40
C ASP A 143 -32.67 -19.37 15.37
N ALA A 144 -32.66 -20.65 15.66
CA ALA A 144 -32.01 -21.64 14.79
C ALA A 144 -32.63 -21.70 13.37
N MET A 145 -33.92 -21.40 13.22
CA MET A 145 -34.58 -21.37 11.91
C MET A 145 -34.18 -20.14 11.11
N GLN A 146 -34.07 -18.98 11.76
CA GLN A 146 -33.60 -17.74 11.13
C GLN A 146 -32.15 -17.88 10.66
N VAL A 147 -31.29 -18.46 11.49
CA VAL A 147 -29.88 -18.74 11.10
C VAL A 147 -29.82 -19.74 9.94
N ALA A 148 -30.67 -20.75 9.93
CA ALA A 148 -30.74 -21.69 8.81
C ALA A 148 -31.22 -21.03 7.51
N ARG A 149 -32.21 -20.11 7.57
CA ARG A 149 -32.65 -19.34 6.39
C ARG A 149 -31.56 -18.41 5.89
N LEU A 150 -30.86 -17.67 6.77
CA LEU A 150 -29.72 -16.86 6.41
C LEU A 150 -28.65 -17.68 5.67
N ARG A 151 -28.30 -18.85 6.22
CA ARG A 151 -27.34 -19.76 5.61
C ARG A 151 -27.81 -20.23 4.22
N ASN A 152 -29.04 -20.66 4.09
CA ASN A 152 -29.55 -21.16 2.82
C ASN A 152 -29.54 -20.06 1.75
N ARG A 153 -30.04 -18.86 2.08
CA ARG A 153 -30.00 -17.70 1.15
C ARG A 153 -28.58 -17.36 0.72
N TYR A 154 -27.62 -17.38 1.64
CA TYR A 154 -26.21 -17.10 1.35
C TYR A 154 -25.60 -18.15 0.40
N ILE A 155 -25.86 -19.42 0.66
CA ILE A 155 -25.39 -20.52 -0.21
C ILE A 155 -26.11 -20.51 -1.56
N ASP A 156 -27.39 -20.20 -1.59
CA ASP A 156 -28.16 -20.06 -2.83
C ASP A 156 -27.64 -18.90 -3.67
N PHE A 157 -27.24 -17.78 -3.06
CA PHE A 157 -26.59 -16.68 -3.78
C PHE A 157 -25.30 -17.15 -4.46
N ILE A 158 -24.43 -17.89 -3.76
CA ILE A 158 -23.20 -18.43 -4.33
C ILE A 158 -23.50 -19.40 -5.48
N LYS A 159 -24.49 -20.28 -5.32
CA LYS A 159 -24.85 -21.28 -6.34
C LYS A 159 -25.51 -20.67 -7.58
N ASN A 160 -26.24 -19.58 -7.41
CA ASN A 160 -26.95 -18.89 -8.49
C ASN A 160 -26.10 -17.84 -9.22
N ASN A 161 -24.96 -17.44 -8.66
CA ASN A 161 -24.01 -16.58 -9.35
C ASN A 161 -22.99 -17.45 -10.09
N ASP A 162 -22.86 -17.27 -11.40
CA ASP A 162 -22.02 -18.13 -12.26
C ASP A 162 -20.57 -18.15 -11.83
N PHE A 163 -19.98 -16.98 -11.52
CA PHE A 163 -18.59 -16.90 -11.10
C PHE A 163 -18.39 -17.54 -9.72
N ALA A 164 -19.23 -17.20 -8.73
CA ALA A 164 -19.13 -17.76 -7.39
C ALA A 164 -19.30 -19.29 -7.39
N ASN A 165 -20.26 -19.81 -8.16
CA ASN A 165 -20.49 -21.25 -8.32
C ASN A 165 -19.27 -21.94 -8.94
N GLN A 166 -18.64 -21.33 -9.95
CA GLN A 166 -17.40 -21.84 -10.54
C GLN A 166 -16.27 -21.90 -9.50
N GLN A 167 -16.11 -20.85 -8.67
CA GLN A 167 -15.12 -20.86 -7.59
C GLN A 167 -15.43 -21.94 -6.53
N LEU A 168 -16.70 -22.11 -6.17
CA LEU A 168 -17.14 -23.16 -5.24
C LEU A 168 -16.80 -24.56 -5.77
N LYS A 169 -17.11 -24.85 -7.03
CA LYS A 169 -16.76 -26.13 -7.66
C LYS A 169 -15.25 -26.39 -7.64
N LYS A 170 -14.44 -25.42 -8.04
CA LYS A 170 -12.98 -25.51 -7.97
C LYS A 170 -12.47 -25.75 -6.54
N GLN A 171 -13.08 -25.09 -5.55
CA GLN A 171 -12.72 -25.27 -4.14
C GLN A 171 -12.96 -26.71 -3.70
N ILE A 172 -14.13 -27.29 -4.02
CA ILE A 172 -14.50 -28.68 -3.69
C ILE A 172 -13.59 -29.68 -4.43
N GLU A 173 -13.35 -29.49 -5.71
CA GLU A 173 -12.44 -30.31 -6.52
C GLU A 173 -11.01 -30.35 -5.95
N ASN A 174 -10.55 -29.25 -5.35
CA ASN A 174 -9.26 -29.16 -4.67
C ASN A 174 -9.28 -29.68 -3.21
N GLY A 175 -10.34 -30.39 -2.80
CA GLY A 175 -10.45 -30.96 -1.46
C GLY A 175 -10.91 -29.97 -0.38
N GLY A 176 -11.34 -28.77 -0.76
CA GLY A 176 -11.95 -27.80 0.15
C GLY A 176 -13.38 -28.21 0.53
N LYS A 177 -13.94 -27.50 1.51
CA LYS A 177 -15.29 -27.72 2.02
C LYS A 177 -16.27 -26.68 1.47
N GLU A 178 -17.57 -26.99 1.54
CA GLU A 178 -18.62 -25.98 1.30
C GLU A 178 -18.49 -24.82 2.30
N PRO A 179 -18.83 -23.59 1.87
CA PRO A 179 -18.82 -22.42 2.74
C PRO A 179 -19.73 -22.60 3.96
N ILE A 180 -19.27 -22.12 5.11
CA ILE A 180 -20.00 -22.17 6.36
C ILE A 180 -20.46 -20.76 6.71
N VAL A 181 -21.74 -20.60 7.05
CA VAL A 181 -22.27 -19.37 7.62
C VAL A 181 -22.41 -19.53 9.13
N LYS A 182 -21.70 -18.68 9.88
CA LYS A 182 -21.80 -18.58 11.33
C LYS A 182 -22.51 -17.29 11.69
N TYR A 183 -23.30 -17.34 12.74
CA TYR A 183 -23.96 -16.18 13.31
C TYR A 183 -23.68 -16.09 14.81
N LYS A 184 -23.45 -14.89 15.30
CA LYS A 184 -23.28 -14.63 16.73
C LYS A 184 -23.93 -13.32 17.12
N ALA A 185 -24.87 -13.37 18.06
CA ALA A 185 -25.47 -12.20 18.66
C ALA A 185 -24.67 -11.72 19.89
N PHE A 186 -24.73 -10.42 20.13
CA PHE A 186 -24.16 -9.74 21.29
C PHE A 186 -25.22 -8.89 21.97
N LYS A 187 -25.18 -8.86 23.29
CA LYS A 187 -26.15 -8.08 24.07
C LYS A 187 -25.93 -6.58 23.96
N THR A 188 -24.67 -6.18 23.79
CA THR A 188 -24.28 -4.78 23.68
C THR A 188 -23.33 -4.56 22.50
N GLU A 189 -23.32 -3.34 21.98
CA GLU A 189 -22.38 -2.92 20.96
C GLU A 189 -20.92 -3.01 21.44
N VAL A 190 -20.68 -2.70 22.70
CA VAL A 190 -19.32 -2.78 23.30
C VAL A 190 -18.79 -4.22 23.24
N GLU A 191 -19.64 -5.21 23.60
CA GLU A 191 -19.28 -6.63 23.49
C GLU A 191 -19.00 -7.06 22.03
N LEU A 192 -19.78 -6.57 21.07
CA LEU A 192 -19.57 -6.82 19.65
C LEU A 192 -18.20 -6.28 19.19
N LEU A 193 -17.92 -5.01 19.49
CA LEU A 193 -16.69 -4.34 19.13
C LEU A 193 -15.46 -4.93 19.84
N GLU A 194 -15.58 -5.22 21.15
CA GLU A 194 -14.51 -5.92 21.88
C GLU A 194 -14.21 -7.28 21.25
N TYR A 195 -15.24 -8.06 20.92
CA TYR A 195 -15.07 -9.35 20.27
C TYR A 195 -14.38 -9.22 18.90
N TRP A 196 -14.76 -8.23 18.09
CA TRP A 196 -14.11 -7.94 16.81
C TRP A 196 -12.61 -7.67 17.00
N PHE A 197 -12.25 -6.73 17.86
CA PHE A 197 -10.85 -6.33 18.04
C PHE A 197 -10.01 -7.36 18.78
N THR A 198 -10.59 -8.14 19.71
CA THR A 198 -9.81 -9.02 20.59
C THR A 198 -9.89 -10.51 20.23
N LYS A 199 -10.90 -10.92 19.46
CA LYS A 199 -11.10 -12.34 19.09
C LYS A 199 -11.04 -12.60 17.59
N ILE A 200 -11.36 -11.61 16.75
CA ILE A 200 -11.35 -11.79 15.29
C ILE A 200 -10.07 -11.25 14.69
N ILE A 201 -9.78 -9.97 14.88
CA ILE A 201 -8.60 -9.29 14.31
C ILE A 201 -7.29 -10.00 14.61
N PRO A 202 -7.03 -10.57 15.82
CA PRO A 202 -5.77 -11.27 16.10
C PRO A 202 -5.46 -12.46 15.19
N HIS A 203 -6.48 -13.04 14.57
CA HIS A 203 -6.34 -14.22 13.70
C HIS A 203 -6.24 -13.88 12.21
N ILE A 204 -6.39 -12.60 11.85
CA ILE A 204 -6.39 -12.15 10.45
C ILE A 204 -5.03 -11.53 10.12
N THR A 205 -4.45 -11.94 8.99
CA THR A 205 -3.22 -11.33 8.45
C THR A 205 -3.55 -10.31 7.36
N PHE A 206 -4.49 -10.62 6.47
CA PHE A 206 -4.91 -9.72 5.39
C PHE A 206 -6.42 -9.50 5.48
N LEU A 207 -6.79 -8.24 5.68
CA LEU A 207 -8.17 -7.80 5.78
C LEU A 207 -8.43 -6.73 4.71
N ALA A 208 -9.61 -6.75 4.11
CA ALA A 208 -10.04 -5.70 3.20
C ALA A 208 -11.52 -5.39 3.33
N GLY A 209 -11.89 -4.14 3.10
CA GLY A 209 -13.26 -3.70 2.89
C GLY A 209 -13.35 -2.92 1.58
N TRP A 210 -14.56 -2.49 1.22
CA TRP A 210 -14.82 -1.63 0.06
C TRP A 210 -14.98 -0.19 0.51
N ASN A 211 -14.10 0.71 0.09
CA ASN A 211 -14.02 2.09 0.62
C ASN A 211 -13.80 2.15 2.14
N SER A 212 -13.23 1.10 2.68
CA SER A 212 -13.13 0.88 4.14
C SER A 212 -12.23 1.90 4.85
N TYR A 213 -11.27 2.49 4.16
CA TYR A 213 -10.43 3.55 4.70
C TYR A 213 -11.21 4.82 4.99
N ASN A 214 -12.17 5.15 4.12
CA ASN A 214 -13.02 6.31 4.30
C ASN A 214 -14.17 6.05 5.26
N PHE A 215 -14.67 4.81 5.35
CA PHE A 215 -15.86 4.51 6.13
C PHE A 215 -15.60 3.45 7.21
N ASP A 216 -15.61 2.16 6.90
CA ASP A 216 -15.71 1.07 7.88
C ASP A 216 -14.64 1.11 8.96
N ARG A 217 -13.38 1.14 8.55
CA ARG A 217 -12.25 1.14 9.48
C ARG A 217 -12.23 2.38 10.35
N ARG A 218 -12.43 3.52 9.72
CA ARG A 218 -12.47 4.81 10.41
C ARG A 218 -13.62 4.87 11.40
N TYR A 219 -14.80 4.38 10.97
CA TYR A 219 -15.98 4.32 11.82
C TYR A 219 -15.76 3.44 13.04
N LEU A 220 -15.29 2.20 12.85
CA LEU A 220 -15.03 1.26 13.95
C LEU A 220 -14.05 1.83 14.98
N VAL A 221 -12.93 2.41 14.53
CA VAL A 221 -11.94 2.99 15.44
C VAL A 221 -12.50 4.18 16.22
N ASN A 222 -13.16 5.11 15.55
CA ASN A 222 -13.74 6.28 16.18
C ASN A 222 -14.91 5.91 17.10
N ARG A 223 -15.72 4.92 16.69
CA ARG A 223 -16.83 4.43 17.52
C ARG A 223 -16.35 3.81 18.82
N VAL A 224 -15.35 2.95 18.76
CA VAL A 224 -14.75 2.38 19.99
C VAL A 224 -14.13 3.47 20.86
N LYS A 225 -13.43 4.43 20.24
CA LYS A 225 -12.87 5.57 20.97
C LYS A 225 -13.94 6.38 21.69
N ASN A 226 -15.08 6.61 21.06
CA ASN A 226 -16.22 7.32 21.66
C ASN A 226 -16.88 6.55 22.80
N LEU A 227 -16.99 5.22 22.67
CA LEU A 227 -17.69 4.37 23.66
C LEU A 227 -16.83 4.07 24.89
N VAL A 228 -15.56 3.75 24.70
CA VAL A 228 -14.71 3.19 25.76
C VAL A 228 -13.38 3.93 25.96
N GLY A 229 -13.11 4.93 25.14
CA GLY A 229 -11.90 5.75 25.20
C GLY A 229 -10.70 5.14 24.48
N GLU A 230 -9.73 6.00 24.18
CA GLU A 230 -8.53 5.64 23.40
C GLU A 230 -7.62 4.63 24.09
N GLN A 231 -7.54 4.68 25.42
CA GLN A 231 -6.69 3.77 26.19
C GLN A 231 -7.18 2.32 26.07
N LEU A 232 -8.49 2.08 26.16
CA LEU A 232 -9.06 0.75 26.06
C LEU A 232 -9.02 0.23 24.61
N LEU A 233 -9.27 1.09 23.62
CA LEU A 233 -9.07 0.77 22.21
C LEU A 233 -7.63 0.28 21.96
N ASN A 234 -6.64 1.03 22.42
CA ASN A 234 -5.23 0.67 22.29
C ASN A 234 -4.93 -0.66 23.00
N LYS A 235 -5.55 -0.94 24.13
CA LYS A 235 -5.43 -2.22 24.84
C LYS A 235 -6.02 -3.37 23.99
N TRP A 236 -7.19 -3.21 23.40
CA TRP A 236 -7.81 -4.22 22.56
C TRP A 236 -6.97 -4.53 21.31
N ILE A 237 -6.46 -3.50 20.64
CA ILE A 237 -5.58 -3.69 19.49
C ILE A 237 -4.28 -4.42 19.88
N ARG A 238 -3.73 -4.15 21.07
CA ARG A 238 -2.51 -4.80 21.58
C ARG A 238 -2.72 -6.25 22.01
N GLN A 239 -3.91 -6.64 22.44
CA GLN A 239 -4.18 -8.03 22.85
C GLN A 239 -3.90 -9.03 21.74
N GLY A 240 -4.11 -8.65 20.50
CA GLY A 240 -3.83 -9.49 19.34
C GLY A 240 -2.43 -9.32 18.74
N SER A 241 -1.67 -8.31 19.19
CA SER A 241 -0.36 -8.01 18.63
C SER A 241 0.57 -7.50 19.72
N PRO A 242 1.47 -8.34 20.26
CA PRO A 242 2.38 -7.95 21.33
C PRO A 242 3.35 -6.82 20.94
N THR A 243 3.42 -6.51 19.66
CA THR A 243 4.37 -5.55 19.06
C THR A 243 3.69 -4.30 18.52
N TYR A 244 2.45 -4.04 18.89
CA TYR A 244 1.76 -2.84 18.45
C TYR A 244 2.41 -1.57 19.00
N SER A 245 2.83 -0.68 18.09
CA SER A 245 3.31 0.66 18.42
C SER A 245 2.31 1.70 17.90
N VAL A 246 1.77 2.53 18.78
CA VAL A 246 0.86 3.64 18.43
C VAL A 246 1.54 4.64 17.50
N GLY A 247 2.88 4.79 17.61
CA GLY A 247 3.67 5.66 16.76
C GLY A 247 3.73 5.23 15.30
N ASN A 248 3.42 3.97 15.01
CA ASN A 248 3.38 3.39 13.66
C ASN A 248 1.97 3.26 13.11
N ALA A 249 1.00 3.93 13.70
CA ALA A 249 -0.29 4.11 13.04
C ALA A 249 -0.05 4.74 11.67
N ARG A 250 -0.37 4.02 10.61
CA ARG A 250 -0.10 4.46 9.24
C ARG A 250 -1.01 5.61 8.90
N PHE A 251 -0.41 6.56 8.22
CA PHE A 251 -1.14 7.65 7.61
C PHE A 251 -1.75 7.14 6.32
N ILE A 252 -3.06 7.10 6.26
CA ILE A 252 -3.78 7.01 5.01
C ILE A 252 -4.12 8.43 4.64
N SER A 253 -3.42 8.98 3.65
CA SER A 253 -3.74 10.27 3.08
C SER A 253 -4.99 10.11 2.21
N LEU A 254 -6.10 10.56 2.71
CA LEU A 254 -7.38 10.58 2.00
C LEU A 254 -7.79 12.05 1.84
N GLY A 255 -7.50 12.65 0.67
CA GLY A 255 -7.88 14.02 0.36
C GLY A 255 -7.30 15.07 1.33
N GLU A 256 -8.05 16.11 1.63
CA GLU A 256 -7.69 17.13 2.62
C GLU A 256 -7.81 16.59 4.06
N GLY A 257 -6.77 15.93 4.52
CA GLY A 257 -6.64 15.46 5.90
C GLY A 257 -6.16 14.02 6.00
N SER A 258 -4.93 13.82 6.41
CA SER A 258 -4.41 12.49 6.72
C SER A 258 -5.00 11.99 8.04
N VAL A 259 -5.69 10.84 8.01
CA VAL A 259 -6.20 10.18 9.21
C VAL A 259 -5.24 9.08 9.63
N LYS A 260 -4.76 9.13 10.87
CA LYS A 260 -3.96 8.06 11.47
C LYS A 260 -4.89 6.95 11.97
N ILE A 261 -4.83 5.79 11.31
CA ILE A 261 -5.58 4.62 11.73
C ILE A 261 -4.63 3.60 12.36
N PRO A 262 -4.88 3.17 13.60
CA PRO A 262 -4.07 2.16 14.25
C PRO A 262 -4.30 0.79 13.62
N ILE A 263 -3.24 0.18 13.09
CA ILE A 263 -3.25 -1.17 12.51
C ILE A 263 -2.28 -2.06 13.30
N PRO A 264 -2.69 -3.27 13.72
CA PRO A 264 -1.80 -4.23 14.37
C PRO A 264 -0.60 -4.61 13.50
N MET A 265 0.56 -4.84 14.11
CA MET A 265 1.79 -5.22 13.41
C MET A 265 1.68 -6.50 12.56
N HIS A 266 0.84 -7.43 12.99
CA HIS A 266 0.65 -8.72 12.34
C HIS A 266 -0.35 -8.69 11.17
N MET A 267 -0.94 -7.53 10.88
CA MET A 267 -2.03 -7.40 9.93
C MET A 267 -1.72 -6.32 8.88
N VAL A 268 -2.20 -6.58 7.68
CA VAL A 268 -2.32 -5.59 6.60
C VAL A 268 -3.80 -5.38 6.36
N GLU A 269 -4.24 -4.14 6.36
CA GLU A 269 -5.59 -3.76 5.97
C GLU A 269 -5.56 -2.98 4.67
N LEU A 270 -6.41 -3.38 3.74
CA LEU A 270 -6.44 -2.87 2.37
C LEU A 270 -7.83 -2.31 2.06
N ASP A 271 -7.87 -1.23 1.31
CA ASP A 271 -9.11 -0.77 0.68
C ASP A 271 -9.20 -1.38 -0.72
N TYR A 272 -10.16 -2.29 -0.92
CA TYR A 272 -10.25 -3.03 -2.17
C TYR A 272 -10.75 -2.18 -3.33
N MET A 273 -11.54 -1.13 -3.07
CA MET A 273 -11.93 -0.15 -4.09
C MET A 273 -10.71 0.54 -4.69
N LEU A 274 -9.77 1.02 -3.85
CA LEU A 274 -8.53 1.64 -4.32
C LEU A 274 -7.62 0.65 -5.05
N LEU A 275 -7.65 -0.63 -4.68
CA LEU A 275 -6.93 -1.68 -5.40
C LEU A 275 -7.48 -1.89 -6.82
N VAL A 276 -8.80 -1.95 -6.96
CA VAL A 276 -9.46 -2.06 -8.26
C VAL A 276 -9.17 -0.82 -9.10
N GLU A 277 -9.31 0.37 -8.54
CA GLU A 277 -9.03 1.61 -9.24
C GLU A 277 -7.60 1.64 -9.80
N LYS A 278 -6.63 1.18 -9.02
CA LYS A 278 -5.21 1.29 -9.35
C LYS A 278 -4.66 0.12 -10.19
N TYR A 279 -5.09 -1.10 -9.91
CA TYR A 279 -4.43 -2.31 -10.45
C TYR A 279 -5.33 -3.18 -11.32
N GLU A 280 -6.61 -2.87 -11.41
CA GLU A 280 -7.51 -3.59 -12.31
C GLU A 280 -7.53 -2.90 -13.68
N TYR A 281 -7.25 -3.65 -14.75
CA TYR A 281 -7.22 -3.14 -16.13
C TYR A 281 -8.05 -3.98 -17.12
N ALA A 282 -8.44 -5.20 -16.75
CA ALA A 282 -9.09 -6.13 -17.67
C ALA A 282 -10.56 -5.79 -17.90
N PHE A 283 -11.22 -5.14 -16.93
CA PHE A 283 -12.64 -4.78 -16.97
C PHE A 283 -12.89 -3.30 -17.24
N ARG A 284 -11.87 -2.52 -17.60
CA ARG A 284 -12.05 -1.10 -17.96
C ARG A 284 -12.77 -0.93 -19.28
N PRO A 285 -13.54 0.17 -19.50
CA PRO A 285 -13.69 1.34 -18.60
C PRO A 285 -14.68 1.12 -17.45
N TYR A 286 -14.50 1.87 -16.35
CA TYR A 286 -15.41 1.91 -15.22
C TYR A 286 -16.26 3.18 -15.28
N GLU A 287 -17.58 3.02 -15.16
CA GLU A 287 -18.53 4.14 -15.03
C GLU A 287 -18.67 4.58 -13.57
N SER A 288 -18.47 3.64 -12.63
CA SER A 288 -18.55 3.87 -11.20
C SER A 288 -17.63 2.92 -10.44
N TYR A 289 -17.16 3.34 -9.29
CA TYR A 289 -16.46 2.50 -8.32
C TYR A 289 -17.33 2.10 -7.12
N SER A 290 -18.67 2.25 -7.23
CA SER A 290 -19.58 1.69 -6.22
C SER A 290 -19.48 0.16 -6.18
N LEU A 291 -19.67 -0.43 -5.00
CA LEU A 291 -19.62 -1.89 -4.84
C LEU A 291 -20.65 -2.61 -5.73
N ASP A 292 -21.85 -2.03 -5.85
CA ASP A 292 -22.92 -2.58 -6.69
C ASP A 292 -22.52 -2.64 -8.17
N TRP A 293 -22.04 -1.52 -8.71
CA TRP A 293 -21.59 -1.46 -10.11
C TRP A 293 -20.38 -2.38 -10.38
N CYS A 294 -19.37 -2.34 -9.51
CA CYS A 294 -18.20 -3.19 -9.66
C CYS A 294 -18.53 -4.68 -9.48
N GLY A 295 -19.44 -5.00 -8.56
CA GLY A 295 -19.93 -6.36 -8.35
C GLY A 295 -20.60 -6.92 -9.60
N GLU A 296 -21.54 -6.16 -10.19
CA GLU A 296 -22.21 -6.54 -11.42
C GLU A 296 -21.22 -6.67 -12.58
N HIS A 297 -20.38 -5.66 -12.80
CA HIS A 297 -19.50 -5.58 -13.95
C HIS A 297 -18.36 -6.61 -13.92
N ILE A 298 -17.81 -6.94 -12.74
CA ILE A 298 -16.65 -7.83 -12.62
C ILE A 298 -17.05 -9.28 -12.39
N VAL A 299 -18.07 -9.53 -11.58
CA VAL A 299 -18.44 -10.88 -11.11
C VAL A 299 -19.91 -11.25 -11.31
N GLY A 300 -20.69 -10.36 -11.94
CA GLY A 300 -22.13 -10.61 -12.17
C GLY A 300 -22.93 -10.68 -10.88
N ALA A 301 -22.52 -9.98 -9.82
CA ALA A 301 -23.15 -9.99 -8.52
C ALA A 301 -23.61 -8.58 -8.13
N ASN A 302 -24.90 -8.43 -7.83
CA ASN A 302 -25.49 -7.17 -7.38
C ASN A 302 -25.74 -7.18 -5.88
N LYS A 303 -25.76 -6.01 -5.28
CA LYS A 303 -26.25 -5.83 -3.91
C LYS A 303 -27.69 -6.33 -3.77
N ILE A 304 -28.02 -6.81 -2.60
CA ILE A 304 -29.37 -7.26 -2.31
C ILE A 304 -30.33 -6.07 -2.29
N LYS A 305 -31.38 -6.13 -3.09
CA LYS A 305 -32.41 -5.10 -3.14
C LYS A 305 -33.39 -5.26 -1.97
N TYR A 306 -33.84 -4.15 -1.44
CA TYR A 306 -34.84 -4.09 -0.37
C TYR A 306 -35.72 -2.85 -0.55
N ASP A 307 -36.92 -2.91 0.05
CA ASP A 307 -37.87 -1.81 0.00
C ASP A 307 -37.72 -0.88 1.21
N GLY A 308 -37.77 0.42 0.99
CA GLY A 308 -37.65 1.43 2.04
C GLY A 308 -36.21 1.81 2.40
N THR A 309 -36.00 2.20 3.65
CA THR A 309 -34.67 2.56 4.17
C THR A 309 -34.00 1.38 4.87
N LEU A 310 -32.68 1.43 4.99
CA LEU A 310 -31.90 0.42 5.75
C LEU A 310 -32.37 0.32 7.22
N GLN A 311 -32.76 1.43 7.85
CA GLN A 311 -33.33 1.44 9.20
C GLN A 311 -34.67 0.68 9.24
N GLN A 312 -35.54 0.92 8.27
CA GLN A 312 -36.81 0.19 8.18
C GLN A 312 -36.58 -1.31 7.96
N LEU A 313 -35.58 -1.67 7.17
CA LEU A 313 -35.20 -3.08 6.99
C LEU A 313 -34.71 -3.69 8.31
N TYR A 314 -33.82 -3.00 9.04
CA TYR A 314 -33.33 -3.47 10.33
C TYR A 314 -34.42 -3.66 11.38
N GLU A 315 -35.45 -2.81 11.36
CA GLU A 315 -36.58 -2.90 12.29
C GLU A 315 -37.54 -4.01 11.94
N ARG A 316 -37.89 -4.17 10.65
CA ARG A 316 -38.94 -5.07 10.16
C ARG A 316 -38.43 -6.48 9.85
N ASP A 317 -37.24 -6.57 9.24
CA ASP A 317 -36.64 -7.84 8.79
C ASP A 317 -35.12 -7.80 8.95
N TYR A 318 -34.65 -7.85 10.22
CA TYR A 318 -33.22 -7.85 10.51
C TYR A 318 -32.51 -9.12 9.99
N GLU A 319 -33.21 -10.23 9.70
CA GLU A 319 -32.64 -11.40 9.02
C GLU A 319 -32.20 -11.05 7.61
N TRP A 320 -33.07 -10.31 6.85
CA TRP A 320 -32.73 -9.82 5.52
C TRP A 320 -31.63 -8.75 5.55
N TYR A 321 -31.61 -7.90 6.57
CA TYR A 321 -30.57 -6.90 6.80
C TYR A 321 -29.19 -7.54 7.03
N TYR A 322 -29.11 -8.62 7.82
CA TYR A 322 -27.85 -9.33 8.03
C TYR A 322 -27.43 -10.15 6.81
N TYR A 323 -28.37 -10.62 6.03
CA TYR A 323 -28.11 -11.22 4.73
C TYR A 323 -27.52 -10.19 3.76
N TYR A 324 -28.07 -8.97 3.69
CA TYR A 324 -27.55 -7.86 2.92
C TYR A 324 -26.09 -7.58 3.29
N ASN A 325 -25.76 -7.35 4.57
CA ASN A 325 -24.41 -7.13 5.05
C ASN A 325 -23.44 -8.27 4.69
N ALA A 326 -23.88 -9.53 4.82
CA ALA A 326 -23.06 -10.70 4.45
C ALA A 326 -22.74 -10.76 2.95
N ILE A 327 -23.69 -10.36 2.09
CA ILE A 327 -23.48 -10.34 0.63
C ILE A 327 -22.54 -9.21 0.21
N ASP A 328 -22.60 -8.05 0.85
CA ASP A 328 -21.66 -6.95 0.56
C ASP A 328 -20.21 -7.41 0.80
N SER A 329 -19.92 -8.05 1.92
CA SER A 329 -18.60 -8.66 2.16
C SER A 329 -18.25 -9.77 1.15
N LEU A 330 -19.23 -10.59 0.75
CA LEU A 330 -19.01 -11.65 -0.25
C LEU A 330 -18.67 -11.07 -1.63
N ILE A 331 -19.36 -10.04 -2.08
CA ILE A 331 -19.08 -9.38 -3.37
C ILE A 331 -17.63 -8.90 -3.42
N VAL A 332 -17.12 -8.26 -2.35
CA VAL A 332 -15.70 -7.85 -2.26
C VAL A 332 -14.78 -9.05 -2.38
N GLN A 333 -15.12 -10.19 -1.72
CA GLN A 333 -14.33 -11.42 -1.81
C GLN A 333 -14.33 -12.01 -3.23
N LEU A 334 -15.46 -12.00 -3.92
CA LEU A 334 -15.56 -12.47 -5.30
C LEU A 334 -14.77 -11.59 -6.26
N ILE A 335 -14.85 -10.25 -6.10
CA ILE A 335 -14.02 -9.30 -6.86
C ILE A 335 -12.54 -9.60 -6.63
N HIS A 336 -12.12 -9.86 -5.38
CA HIS A 336 -10.75 -10.26 -5.07
C HIS A 336 -10.35 -11.57 -5.78
N GLN A 337 -11.20 -12.58 -5.75
CA GLN A 337 -10.92 -13.86 -6.40
C GLN A 337 -10.81 -13.74 -7.93
N ARG A 338 -11.57 -12.82 -8.53
CA ARG A 338 -11.56 -12.57 -9.98
C ARG A 338 -10.36 -11.75 -10.40
N THR A 339 -10.14 -10.60 -9.77
CA THR A 339 -9.16 -9.60 -10.22
C THR A 339 -7.76 -9.85 -9.68
N LYS A 340 -7.63 -10.35 -8.44
CA LYS A 340 -6.36 -10.60 -7.75
C LYS A 340 -5.44 -9.37 -7.71
N CYS A 341 -6.00 -8.17 -7.64
CA CYS A 341 -5.28 -6.88 -7.68
C CYS A 341 -4.14 -6.77 -6.66
N VAL A 342 -4.24 -7.49 -5.53
CA VAL A 342 -3.23 -7.49 -4.47
C VAL A 342 -1.93 -8.22 -4.86
N LYS A 343 -1.94 -9.07 -5.90
CA LYS A 343 -0.77 -9.88 -6.28
C LYS A 343 0.41 -9.06 -6.76
N SER A 344 0.14 -8.05 -7.59
CA SER A 344 1.19 -7.20 -8.17
C SER A 344 1.94 -6.43 -7.07
N PRO A 345 1.27 -5.63 -6.21
CA PRO A 345 1.97 -4.95 -5.12
C PRO A 345 2.64 -5.92 -4.13
N ALA A 346 2.07 -7.10 -3.88
CA ALA A 346 2.71 -8.11 -3.03
C ALA A 346 4.03 -8.64 -3.61
N ALA A 347 4.05 -8.91 -4.91
CA ALA A 347 5.26 -9.38 -5.58
C ALA A 347 6.37 -8.31 -5.57
N VAL A 348 6.01 -7.05 -5.84
CA VAL A 348 6.96 -5.93 -5.78
C VAL A 348 7.43 -5.68 -4.36
N GLY A 349 6.52 -5.70 -3.37
CA GLY A 349 6.86 -5.56 -1.95
C GLY A 349 7.85 -6.64 -1.48
N ALA A 350 7.65 -7.89 -1.89
CA ALA A 350 8.58 -8.97 -1.58
C ALA A 350 9.96 -8.75 -2.21
N GLN A 351 10.03 -8.25 -3.45
CA GLN A 351 11.30 -7.98 -4.12
C GLN A 351 12.06 -6.80 -3.53
N THR A 352 11.35 -5.78 -3.06
CA THR A 352 11.93 -4.54 -2.51
C THR A 352 12.09 -4.57 -0.99
N LEU A 353 11.66 -5.65 -0.32
CA LEU A 353 11.61 -5.79 1.15
C LEU A 353 10.78 -4.69 1.84
N VAL A 354 9.73 -4.25 1.16
CA VAL A 354 8.74 -3.29 1.66
C VAL A 354 7.48 -4.06 2.07
N GLY A 355 6.87 -3.70 3.18
CA GLY A 355 5.61 -4.31 3.63
C GLY A 355 4.49 -4.10 2.60
N LEU A 356 3.55 -5.05 2.49
CA LEU A 356 2.49 -4.99 1.48
C LEU A 356 1.69 -3.67 1.54
N GLN A 357 1.41 -3.17 2.73
CA GLN A 357 0.74 -1.87 2.89
C GLN A 357 1.53 -0.72 2.26
N GLU A 358 2.85 -0.69 2.45
CA GLU A 358 3.74 0.33 1.89
C GLU A 358 3.91 0.15 0.39
N ALA A 359 3.89 -1.10 -0.09
CA ALA A 359 3.96 -1.45 -1.51
C ALA A 359 2.75 -0.96 -2.32
N MET A 360 1.66 -0.53 -1.67
CA MET A 360 0.58 0.20 -2.32
C MET A 360 0.99 1.60 -2.77
N GLY A 361 2.03 2.19 -2.17
CA GLY A 361 2.60 3.48 -2.51
C GLY A 361 3.78 3.37 -3.48
N GLN A 362 3.74 4.05 -4.63
CA GLN A 362 4.83 4.02 -5.61
C GLN A 362 6.14 4.58 -5.05
N ILE A 363 6.07 5.62 -4.22
CA ILE A 363 7.24 6.28 -3.64
C ILE A 363 8.03 5.29 -2.77
N ALA A 364 7.37 4.57 -1.85
CA ALA A 364 8.04 3.64 -0.96
C ALA A 364 8.76 2.52 -1.72
N MET A 365 8.12 1.95 -2.74
CA MET A 365 8.72 0.92 -3.60
C MET A 365 9.91 1.45 -4.39
N THR A 366 9.77 2.63 -5.00
CA THR A 366 10.85 3.25 -5.79
C THR A 366 12.03 3.59 -4.91
N THR A 367 11.79 4.19 -3.74
CA THR A 367 12.83 4.53 -2.77
C THR A 367 13.60 3.29 -2.30
N ALA A 368 12.88 2.21 -1.92
CA ALA A 368 13.52 0.98 -1.48
C ALA A 368 14.33 0.30 -2.59
N ASN A 369 13.84 0.34 -3.84
CA ASN A 369 14.56 -0.22 -4.99
C ASN A 369 15.82 0.58 -5.33
N LEU A 370 15.74 1.92 -5.33
CA LEU A 370 16.89 2.79 -5.54
C LEU A 370 17.93 2.59 -4.43
N PHE A 371 17.50 2.57 -3.17
CA PHE A 371 18.37 2.33 -2.04
C PHE A 371 19.10 0.97 -2.15
N ARG A 372 18.39 -0.07 -2.55
CA ARG A 372 18.99 -1.38 -2.81
C ARG A 372 20.06 -1.32 -3.90
N THR A 373 19.79 -0.61 -5.00
CA THR A 373 20.75 -0.44 -6.09
C THR A 373 22.02 0.28 -5.58
N PHE A 374 21.86 1.36 -4.85
CA PHE A 374 22.98 2.08 -4.25
C PHE A 374 23.79 1.20 -3.28
N TYR A 375 23.09 0.47 -2.41
CA TYR A 375 23.74 -0.46 -1.48
C TYR A 375 24.54 -1.56 -2.20
N GLU A 376 23.99 -2.14 -3.27
CA GLU A 376 24.68 -3.18 -4.08
C GLU A 376 25.90 -2.61 -4.83
N GLU A 377 25.89 -1.34 -5.16
CA GLU A 377 27.02 -0.62 -5.78
C GLU A 377 28.03 -0.07 -4.76
N GLY A 378 27.79 -0.24 -3.47
CA GLY A 378 28.64 0.28 -2.38
C GLY A 378 28.49 1.78 -2.16
N LEU A 379 27.41 2.37 -2.65
CA LEU A 379 27.06 3.77 -2.41
C LEU A 379 26.17 3.89 -1.17
N HIS A 380 26.39 4.95 -0.39
CA HIS A 380 25.64 5.16 0.84
C HIS A 380 24.63 6.31 0.71
N VAL A 381 23.56 6.23 1.47
CA VAL A 381 22.54 7.27 1.54
C VAL A 381 22.59 7.93 2.91
N VAL A 382 22.87 9.23 2.90
CA VAL A 382 22.76 10.06 4.11
C VAL A 382 21.34 10.61 4.17
N TYR A 383 20.63 10.32 5.25
CA TYR A 383 19.30 10.85 5.48
C TYR A 383 19.40 12.22 6.17
N ASP A 384 19.22 13.27 5.40
CA ASP A 384 19.23 14.64 5.88
C ASP A 384 17.79 15.11 6.09
N TYR A 385 17.32 14.99 7.34
CA TYR A 385 15.95 15.40 7.69
C TYR A 385 15.74 16.91 7.59
N ASP A 386 16.78 17.71 7.88
CA ASP A 386 16.70 19.16 7.83
C ASP A 386 16.59 19.68 6.39
N GLY A 387 17.11 18.94 5.42
CA GLY A 387 16.97 19.24 4.00
C GLY A 387 15.55 19.11 3.44
N ILE A 388 14.70 18.29 4.07
CA ILE A 388 13.31 18.05 3.63
C ILE A 388 12.36 19.17 4.08
N ASN A 389 12.69 19.87 5.15
CA ASN A 389 11.90 20.99 5.70
C ASN A 389 12.24 22.36 5.07
N ARG A 390 13.08 22.40 4.03
CA ARG A 390 13.21 23.62 3.22
C ARG A 390 11.83 23.90 2.62
N ASN A 391 11.31 25.10 2.85
CA ASN A 391 10.09 25.61 2.26
C ASN A 391 10.01 25.12 0.82
N ARG A 392 8.98 24.33 0.51
CA ARG A 392 8.65 24.07 -0.90
C ARG A 392 8.42 25.43 -1.50
N GLU A 393 9.38 25.90 -2.31
CA GLU A 393 9.12 27.04 -3.16
C GLU A 393 7.91 26.63 -4.02
N ASP A 394 6.84 27.38 -3.92
CA ASP A 394 5.69 27.22 -4.78
C ASP A 394 6.18 27.56 -6.20
N TYR A 395 6.34 26.53 -7.02
CA TYR A 395 6.59 26.73 -8.45
C TYR A 395 5.25 26.72 -9.19
N GLU A 396 5.16 27.56 -10.21
CA GLU A 396 3.99 27.63 -11.05
C GLU A 396 3.69 26.26 -11.67
N GLY A 397 2.44 25.82 -11.57
CA GLY A 397 1.96 24.62 -12.23
C GLY A 397 1.90 24.77 -13.75
N ALA A 398 1.52 23.70 -14.43
CA ALA A 398 1.34 23.74 -15.88
C ALA A 398 0.22 24.73 -16.27
N PHE A 399 0.47 25.52 -17.31
CA PHE A 399 -0.54 26.40 -17.90
C PHE A 399 -1.67 25.56 -18.51
N CYS A 400 -2.90 25.84 -18.12
CA CYS A 400 -4.08 25.23 -18.68
C CYS A 400 -5.03 26.33 -19.18
N CYS A 401 -5.42 26.25 -20.44
CA CYS A 401 -6.37 27.16 -21.03
C CYS A 401 -7.50 26.38 -21.70
N ALA A 402 -8.73 26.75 -21.40
CA ALA A 402 -9.91 26.18 -22.05
C ALA A 402 -10.71 27.29 -22.72
N VAL A 403 -11.12 27.07 -23.97
CA VAL A 403 -12.06 27.91 -24.67
C VAL A 403 -13.40 27.20 -24.64
N PRO A 404 -14.35 27.61 -23.78
CA PRO A 404 -15.65 26.96 -23.70
C PRO A 404 -16.47 27.20 -24.97
N GLY A 405 -17.20 26.21 -25.44
CA GLY A 405 -18.04 26.30 -26.61
C GLY A 405 -18.25 24.97 -27.33
N LEU A 406 -19.11 24.97 -28.33
CA LEU A 406 -19.27 23.84 -29.25
C LEU A 406 -18.28 23.99 -30.41
N HIS A 407 -17.30 23.08 -30.46
CA HIS A 407 -16.28 23.08 -31.50
C HIS A 407 -16.53 21.93 -32.47
N GLN A 408 -16.59 22.26 -33.78
CA GLN A 408 -16.70 21.26 -34.84
C GLN A 408 -15.30 20.82 -35.27
N TRP A 409 -15.17 19.55 -35.67
CA TRP A 409 -13.91 19.00 -36.19
C TRP A 409 -12.75 19.08 -35.19
N THR A 410 -12.99 18.65 -33.94
CA THR A 410 -11.96 18.64 -32.89
C THR A 410 -11.04 17.45 -33.06
N ALA A 411 -9.71 17.69 -33.04
CA ALA A 411 -8.70 16.65 -32.94
C ALA A 411 -7.97 16.77 -31.61
N CYS A 412 -7.78 15.65 -30.90
CA CYS A 412 -7.06 15.58 -29.66
C CYS A 412 -5.64 15.07 -29.90
N PHE A 413 -4.63 15.81 -29.45
CA PHE A 413 -3.23 15.43 -29.52
C PHE A 413 -2.65 15.34 -28.12
N ASP A 414 -1.86 14.30 -27.86
CA ASP A 414 -1.13 14.11 -26.61
C ASP A 414 0.34 13.79 -26.88
N PHE A 415 1.23 14.32 -26.05
CA PHE A 415 2.66 13.99 -26.11
C PHE A 415 2.91 12.70 -25.35
N LYS A 416 3.28 11.65 -26.05
CA LYS A 416 3.64 10.38 -25.42
C LYS A 416 4.75 10.58 -24.40
N SER A 417 4.46 10.33 -23.10
CA SER A 417 5.43 10.40 -22.01
C SER A 417 6.17 11.74 -21.97
N LEU A 418 5.46 12.87 -21.96
CA LEU A 418 6.03 14.21 -22.06
C LEU A 418 7.20 14.43 -21.07
N TYR A 419 6.97 14.25 -19.77
CA TYR A 419 8.02 14.45 -18.76
C TYR A 419 9.23 13.52 -18.94
N PRO A 420 9.08 12.20 -19.07
CA PRO A 420 10.20 11.31 -19.33
C PRO A 420 10.97 11.67 -20.61
N THR A 421 10.27 12.11 -21.65
CA THR A 421 10.91 12.52 -22.89
C THR A 421 11.74 13.79 -22.70
N GLN A 422 11.23 14.80 -22.00
CA GLN A 422 11.97 16.01 -21.68
C GLN A 422 13.20 15.72 -20.81
N ILE A 423 13.05 14.91 -19.77
CA ILE A 423 14.17 14.49 -18.92
C ILE A 423 15.28 13.83 -19.76
N ARG A 424 14.91 12.95 -20.70
CA ARG A 424 15.88 12.29 -21.60
C ARG A 424 16.49 13.26 -22.63
N THR A 425 15.69 14.13 -23.21
CA THR A 425 16.14 15.08 -24.24
C THR A 425 17.12 16.12 -23.67
N CYS A 426 16.84 16.60 -22.47
CA CYS A 426 17.64 17.60 -21.78
C CYS A 426 18.69 16.98 -20.84
N ASN A 427 18.78 15.64 -20.80
CA ASN A 427 19.73 14.88 -19.96
C ASN A 427 19.67 15.30 -18.48
N ILE A 428 18.45 15.51 -17.95
CA ILE A 428 18.23 15.95 -16.57
C ILE A 428 18.44 14.76 -15.63
N SER A 429 19.56 14.77 -14.90
CA SER A 429 19.86 13.80 -13.85
C SER A 429 20.80 14.42 -12.81
N PHE A 430 20.89 13.83 -11.65
CA PHE A 430 21.77 14.31 -10.59
C PHE A 430 23.25 14.29 -11.00
N GLU A 431 23.67 13.26 -11.73
CA GLU A 431 25.05 13.12 -12.18
C GLU A 431 25.45 14.17 -13.21
N ASN A 432 24.47 14.74 -13.90
CA ASN A 432 24.69 15.74 -14.94
C ASN A 432 24.42 17.15 -14.44
N GLN A 433 23.94 17.32 -13.22
CA GLN A 433 23.72 18.64 -12.64
C GLN A 433 25.04 19.32 -12.35
N VAL A 434 25.19 20.54 -12.86
CA VAL A 434 26.31 21.41 -12.55
C VAL A 434 25.91 22.28 -11.37
N HIS A 435 26.60 22.11 -10.27
CA HIS A 435 26.32 22.91 -9.06
C HIS A 435 27.05 24.26 -9.10
N PRO A 436 26.41 25.33 -8.63
CA PRO A 436 27.05 26.60 -8.49
C PRO A 436 28.22 26.54 -7.49
N PRO A 437 29.19 27.46 -7.58
CA PRO A 437 30.34 27.46 -6.69
C PRO A 437 29.95 27.49 -5.21
N LYS A 438 30.66 26.71 -4.40
CA LYS A 438 30.49 26.74 -2.94
C LYS A 438 31.00 28.07 -2.40
N ILE A 439 30.23 28.72 -1.56
CA ILE A 439 30.65 29.84 -0.72
C ILE A 439 31.27 29.24 0.54
N GLY A 440 32.37 29.82 0.99
CA GLY A 440 33.14 29.35 2.15
C GLY A 440 32.28 29.11 3.40
N PRO A 441 32.85 28.46 4.42
CA PRO A 441 32.05 27.99 5.55
C PRO A 441 31.35 29.17 6.26
N ASP A 442 30.06 28.94 6.58
CA ASP A 442 29.32 29.84 7.48
C ASP A 442 29.92 29.78 8.91
N SER A 443 29.40 30.57 9.83
CA SER A 443 29.83 30.60 11.23
C SER A 443 29.72 29.24 11.98
N LEU A 444 29.07 28.25 11.36
CA LEU A 444 28.90 26.89 11.87
C LEU A 444 29.73 25.85 11.08
N GLY A 445 30.63 26.32 10.22
CA GLY A 445 31.47 25.44 9.40
C GLY A 445 30.78 24.79 8.20
N ARG A 446 29.56 25.22 7.84
CA ARG A 446 28.79 24.66 6.75
C ARG A 446 29.04 25.39 5.45
N TYR A 447 29.35 24.66 4.39
CA TYR A 447 29.47 25.22 3.04
C TYR A 447 28.07 25.36 2.43
N THR A 448 27.75 26.58 1.99
CA THR A 448 26.55 26.87 1.20
C THR A 448 26.94 27.09 -0.26
N THR A 449 26.03 26.74 -1.18
CA THR A 449 26.17 27.15 -2.58
C THR A 449 25.48 28.50 -2.74
N ARG A 450 26.09 29.40 -3.54
CA ARG A 450 25.39 30.62 -3.98
C ARG A 450 24.52 30.31 -5.19
N ASP A 451 23.59 31.19 -5.50
CA ASP A 451 22.89 31.14 -6.77
C ASP A 451 23.83 31.45 -7.95
N TRP A 452 23.45 30.97 -9.14
CA TRP A 452 24.16 31.36 -10.36
C TRP A 452 23.99 32.85 -10.62
N TYR A 453 25.07 33.53 -11.08
CA TYR A 453 24.94 34.87 -11.65
C TYR A 453 24.36 34.77 -13.06
N GLU A 454 23.57 35.77 -13.49
CA GLU A 454 22.94 35.76 -14.81
C GLU A 454 23.97 35.68 -15.96
N GLU A 455 25.10 36.29 -15.80
CA GLU A 455 26.21 36.22 -16.76
C GLU A 455 26.78 34.81 -16.94
N GLU A 456 26.82 34.02 -15.87
CA GLU A 456 27.22 32.61 -15.90
C GLU A 456 26.13 31.74 -16.58
N LEU A 457 24.86 31.99 -16.26
CA LEU A 457 23.75 31.31 -16.89
C LEU A 457 23.68 31.57 -18.39
N GLU A 458 23.94 32.83 -18.83
CA GLU A 458 24.02 33.19 -20.23
C GLU A 458 25.16 32.48 -20.98
N GLN A 459 26.28 32.20 -20.32
CA GLN A 459 27.34 31.38 -20.90
C GLN A 459 26.90 29.96 -21.12
N PHE A 460 26.23 29.35 -20.12
CA PHE A 460 25.66 28.00 -20.25
C PHE A 460 24.54 27.91 -21.29
N ARG A 461 23.69 28.93 -21.41
CA ARG A 461 22.63 28.98 -22.45
C ARG A 461 23.17 29.02 -23.87
N LYS A 462 24.37 29.60 -24.06
CA LYS A 462 25.05 29.69 -25.37
C LYS A 462 25.84 28.43 -25.72
N ASP A 463 26.18 27.59 -24.72
CA ASP A 463 26.96 26.38 -24.94
C ASP A 463 25.99 25.18 -25.18
N PRO A 464 26.02 24.55 -26.38
CA PRO A 464 25.14 23.43 -26.70
C PRO A 464 25.34 22.18 -25.83
N ASN A 465 26.43 22.10 -25.07
CA ASN A 465 26.71 21.02 -24.16
C ASN A 465 26.01 21.16 -22.80
N TYR A 466 25.26 22.24 -22.60
CA TYR A 466 24.51 22.46 -21.38
C TYR A 466 23.04 22.77 -21.65
N PHE A 467 22.22 22.45 -20.68
CA PHE A 467 20.80 22.80 -20.62
C PHE A 467 20.53 23.59 -19.34
N VAL A 468 19.93 24.75 -19.47
CA VAL A 468 19.54 25.60 -18.34
C VAL A 468 18.03 25.59 -18.22
N THR A 469 17.51 25.19 -17.06
CA THR A 469 16.08 25.17 -16.77
C THR A 469 15.53 26.58 -16.47
N LEU A 470 14.21 26.75 -16.48
CA LEU A 470 13.57 28.01 -16.13
C LEU A 470 13.87 28.48 -14.70
N ASN A 471 14.10 27.55 -13.78
CA ASN A 471 14.52 27.83 -12.40
C ASN A 471 16.04 27.79 -12.20
N ASN A 472 16.78 28.08 -13.26
CA ASN A 472 18.24 28.29 -13.25
C ASN A 472 19.10 27.08 -12.81
N ASN A 473 18.58 25.87 -12.90
CA ASN A 473 19.39 24.67 -12.77
C ASN A 473 20.13 24.38 -14.09
N VAL A 474 21.39 24.03 -13.99
CA VAL A 474 22.25 23.75 -15.14
C VAL A 474 22.55 22.26 -15.20
N TYR A 475 22.39 21.67 -16.39
CA TYR A 475 22.70 20.25 -16.63
C TYR A 475 23.61 20.10 -17.83
N ARG A 476 24.57 19.15 -17.76
CA ARG A 476 25.35 18.75 -18.91
C ARG A 476 24.49 17.99 -19.90
N ASN A 477 24.46 18.47 -21.12
CA ASN A 477 23.74 17.82 -22.23
C ASN A 477 24.72 17.27 -23.28
N ASP A 478 25.92 16.89 -22.85
CA ASP A 478 26.93 16.25 -23.70
C ASP A 478 26.45 14.83 -24.10
N LYS A 479 26.14 14.68 -25.38
CA LYS A 479 25.62 13.41 -25.92
C LYS A 479 26.67 12.29 -25.86
N ASP A 480 27.93 12.61 -26.01
CA ASP A 480 29.02 11.64 -25.97
C ASP A 480 29.23 11.13 -24.54
N TYR A 481 29.17 12.01 -23.54
CA TYR A 481 29.19 11.63 -22.13
C TYR A 481 28.00 10.73 -21.76
N ALA A 482 26.79 11.15 -22.11
CA ALA A 482 25.56 10.40 -21.83
C ALA A 482 25.60 9.02 -22.52
N PHE A 483 26.07 8.96 -23.78
CA PHE A 483 26.20 7.71 -24.52
C PHE A 483 27.25 6.77 -23.92
N LYS A 484 28.41 7.31 -23.51
CA LYS A 484 29.46 6.55 -22.84
C LYS A 484 28.99 5.98 -21.50
N ARG A 485 28.31 6.78 -20.66
CA ARG A 485 27.71 6.32 -19.40
C ARG A 485 26.66 5.23 -19.62
N MET A 486 25.82 5.39 -20.63
CA MET A 486 24.82 4.36 -20.98
C MET A 486 25.48 3.06 -21.45
N GLN A 487 26.58 3.14 -22.22
CA GLN A 487 27.34 1.96 -22.63
C GLN A 487 28.00 1.27 -21.44
N GLU A 488 28.63 2.03 -20.54
CA GLU A 488 29.25 1.51 -19.31
C GLU A 488 28.20 0.81 -18.44
N PHE A 489 27.04 1.45 -18.23
CA PHE A 489 25.93 0.89 -17.46
C PHE A 489 25.37 -0.39 -18.10
N ASN A 490 25.12 -0.38 -19.41
CA ASN A 490 24.64 -1.55 -20.14
C ASN A 490 25.65 -2.71 -20.12
N THR A 491 26.94 -2.40 -20.25
CA THR A 491 27.99 -3.43 -20.21
C THR A 491 28.09 -4.06 -18.82
N LYS A 492 28.11 -3.22 -17.77
CA LYS A 492 28.21 -3.65 -16.36
C LYS A 492 26.99 -4.48 -15.91
N ASN A 493 25.81 -4.17 -16.44
CA ASN A 493 24.55 -4.78 -16.01
C ASN A 493 23.92 -5.73 -17.03
N ARG A 494 24.60 -5.99 -18.17
CA ARG A 494 24.06 -6.77 -19.28
C ARG A 494 23.48 -8.11 -18.87
N ASP A 495 24.17 -8.86 -18.02
CA ASP A 495 23.76 -10.18 -17.57
C ASP A 495 22.63 -10.08 -16.52
N LYS A 496 22.67 -9.08 -15.65
CA LYS A 496 21.57 -8.81 -14.69
C LYS A 496 20.28 -8.44 -15.41
N PHE A 497 20.34 -7.56 -16.42
CA PHE A 497 19.16 -7.16 -17.19
C PHE A 497 18.65 -8.27 -18.10
N LYS A 498 19.52 -9.10 -18.65
CA LYS A 498 19.11 -10.26 -19.44
C LYS A 498 18.31 -11.25 -18.59
N TYR A 499 18.77 -11.54 -17.38
CA TYR A 499 18.09 -12.42 -16.44
C TYR A 499 16.79 -11.81 -15.90
N LEU A 500 16.82 -10.56 -15.47
CA LEU A 500 15.65 -9.84 -14.95
C LEU A 500 14.62 -9.60 -16.06
N GLY A 501 15.07 -9.21 -17.25
CA GLY A 501 14.22 -9.03 -18.44
C GLY A 501 13.55 -10.32 -18.89
N GLN A 502 14.25 -11.45 -18.86
CA GLN A 502 13.68 -12.77 -19.18
C GLN A 502 12.64 -13.19 -18.14
N LYS A 503 12.89 -12.94 -16.86
CA LYS A 503 11.95 -13.26 -15.77
C LYS A 503 10.70 -12.38 -15.82
N ILE A 504 10.86 -11.08 -16.05
CA ILE A 504 9.75 -10.14 -16.22
C ILE A 504 8.97 -10.45 -17.49
N ALA A 505 9.64 -10.72 -18.61
CA ALA A 505 9.00 -11.10 -19.88
C ALA A 505 8.21 -12.41 -19.73
N ALA A 506 8.74 -13.41 -19.03
CA ALA A 506 8.02 -14.65 -18.77
C ALA A 506 6.78 -14.45 -17.89
N GLN A 507 6.86 -13.57 -16.90
CA GLN A 507 5.71 -13.22 -16.07
C GLN A 507 4.66 -12.40 -16.84
N MET A 508 5.09 -11.46 -17.68
CA MET A 508 4.17 -10.69 -18.54
C MET A 508 3.51 -11.57 -19.60
N LEU A 509 4.23 -12.48 -20.23
CA LEU A 509 3.67 -13.44 -21.19
C LEU A 509 2.67 -14.38 -20.53
N SER A 510 2.97 -14.88 -19.33
CA SER A 510 2.04 -15.70 -18.54
C SER A 510 0.75 -14.94 -18.19
N GLU A 511 0.84 -13.64 -17.91
CA GLU A 511 -0.32 -12.82 -17.60
C GLU A 511 -1.12 -12.45 -18.87
N ILE A 512 -0.44 -12.19 -19.99
CA ILE A 512 -1.07 -11.99 -21.30
C ILE A 512 -1.82 -13.25 -21.73
N ASP A 513 -1.20 -14.43 -21.64
CA ASP A 513 -1.85 -15.72 -21.94
C ASP A 513 -3.07 -15.96 -21.06
N ARG A 514 -3.01 -15.54 -19.78
CA ARG A 514 -4.17 -15.60 -18.87
C ARG A 514 -5.32 -14.71 -19.34
N VAL A 515 -5.00 -13.48 -19.75
CA VAL A 515 -6.01 -12.51 -20.24
C VAL A 515 -6.62 -12.98 -21.57
N ILE A 516 -5.80 -13.53 -22.47
CA ILE A 516 -6.27 -14.10 -23.76
C ILE A 516 -7.23 -15.26 -23.49
N LYS A 517 -6.85 -16.22 -22.64
CA LYS A 517 -7.70 -17.37 -22.28
C LYS A 517 -9.01 -16.96 -21.59
N LEU A 518 -8.99 -15.87 -20.82
CA LEU A 518 -10.22 -15.31 -20.24
C LEU A 518 -11.15 -14.75 -21.31
N LYS A 519 -10.61 -14.00 -22.29
CA LYS A 519 -11.39 -13.47 -23.41
C LYS A 519 -11.90 -14.56 -24.36
N GLU A 520 -11.10 -15.59 -24.60
CA GLU A 520 -11.53 -16.74 -25.41
C GLU A 520 -12.60 -17.59 -24.74
N SER A 521 -12.71 -17.57 -23.40
CA SER A 521 -13.78 -18.24 -22.65
C SER A 521 -15.07 -17.43 -22.56
N GLU A 522 -15.07 -16.18 -23.04
CA GLU A 522 -16.21 -15.27 -23.08
C GLU A 522 -16.86 -15.21 -24.49
N ILE A 523 -16.24 -15.86 -25.50
CA ILE A 523 -16.78 -16.11 -26.85
C ILE A 523 -17.34 -17.54 -26.91
#